data_203c9dbe4919b15c32efb065ce9196f4
#
_entry.id   203c9dbe4919b15c32efb065ce9196f4
#
_cell.length_a   1.000
_cell.length_b   1.000
_cell.length_c   1.000
_cell.angle_alpha   90.00
_cell.angle_beta   90.00
_cell.angle_gamma   90.00
#
_symmetry.space_group_name_H-M   'P 1'
#
loop_
_entity.id
_entity.type
_entity.pdbx_description
1 polymer ?
#
loop_
_entity_poly.entity_id
_entity_poly.type
_entity_poly.pdbx_seq_one_letter_code
_entity_poly.pdbx_strand_id
1 'polypeptide(L)'
;MNSNHIIWPVLAQVFLTLIMFIVLGARKARAIKTGEVDRKQAALNNRLWPEDVIKVSNNIANQFEVPVLFYVLCLVLYGMNAVGVVALVLAWLFAASRFAHAYVHIGSNYVPVRLRLFLFGCLILIAMLLLAAWKLATLG
;
A
#
# COMPACT_ATOMS: atom_id res chain seq x y z
N MET A 1 14.36 -21.90 -6.24
CA MET A 1 14.05 -20.93 -5.15
C MET A 1 12.71 -21.28 -4.55
N ASN A 2 12.58 -21.16 -3.23
CA ASN A 2 11.33 -21.46 -2.55
C ASN A 2 10.27 -20.36 -2.86
N SER A 3 9.14 -20.75 -3.45
CA SER A 3 8.05 -19.82 -3.79
C SER A 3 7.48 -19.05 -2.58
N ASN A 4 7.68 -19.58 -1.36
CA ASN A 4 7.24 -18.92 -0.13
C ASN A 4 7.91 -17.55 0.09
N HIS A 5 9.06 -17.28 -0.51
CA HIS A 5 9.76 -16.00 -0.34
C HIS A 5 8.93 -14.79 -0.79
N ILE A 6 7.99 -14.96 -1.72
CA ILE A 6 7.12 -13.86 -2.17
C ILE A 6 6.09 -13.43 -1.10
N ILE A 7 5.87 -14.26 -0.10
CA ILE A 7 4.96 -13.94 1.00
C ILE A 7 5.54 -12.83 1.90
N TRP A 8 6.87 -12.71 2.00
CA TRP A 8 7.49 -11.66 2.83
C TRP A 8 7.13 -10.23 2.39
N PRO A 9 7.28 -9.83 1.11
CA PRO A 9 6.82 -8.51 0.67
C PRO A 9 5.31 -8.32 0.79
N VAL A 10 4.51 -9.38 0.67
CA VAL A 10 3.06 -9.34 0.96
C VAL A 10 2.81 -8.98 2.43
N LEU A 11 3.48 -9.67 3.35
CA LEU A 11 3.36 -9.38 4.79
C LEU A 11 3.87 -7.98 5.13
N ALA A 12 4.94 -7.51 4.48
CA ALA A 12 5.43 -6.15 4.64
C ALA A 12 4.36 -5.11 4.23
N GLN A 13 3.65 -5.35 3.13
CA GLN A 13 2.57 -4.47 2.68
C GLN A 13 1.37 -4.50 3.64
N VAL A 14 0.98 -5.66 4.14
CA VAL A 14 -0.06 -5.80 5.18
C VAL A 14 0.35 -5.04 6.44
N PHE A 15 1.59 -5.19 6.86
CA PHE A 15 2.15 -4.50 8.03
C PHE A 15 2.09 -2.98 7.87
N LEU A 16 2.44 -2.45 6.69
CA LEU A 16 2.30 -1.02 6.39
C LEU A 16 0.85 -0.54 6.59
N THR A 17 -0.12 -1.26 6.06
CA THR A 17 -1.54 -0.92 6.21
C THR A 17 -1.95 -0.89 7.68
N LEU A 18 -1.53 -1.89 8.47
CA LEU A 18 -1.83 -1.94 9.91
C LEU A 18 -1.17 -0.77 10.67
N ILE A 19 0.08 -0.41 10.34
CA ILE A 19 0.72 0.79 10.90
C ILE A 19 -0.10 2.04 10.61
N MET A 20 -0.61 2.19 9.40
CA MET A 20 -1.43 3.36 9.06
C MET A 20 -2.71 3.45 9.90
N PHE A 21 -3.36 2.33 10.22
CA PHE A 21 -4.49 2.31 11.15
C PHE A 21 -4.09 2.75 12.56
N ILE A 22 -2.93 2.32 13.04
CA ILE A 22 -2.40 2.76 14.36
C ILE A 22 -2.14 4.26 14.35
N VAL A 23 -1.49 4.78 13.31
CA VAL A 23 -1.22 6.22 13.16
C VAL A 23 -2.53 7.01 13.08
N LEU A 24 -3.52 6.52 12.35
CA LEU A 24 -4.85 7.15 12.28
C LEU A 24 -5.49 7.24 13.67
N GLY A 25 -5.50 6.15 14.42
CA GLY A 25 -6.04 6.11 15.77
C GLY A 25 -5.33 7.10 16.71
N ALA A 26 -4.00 7.15 16.65
CA ALA A 26 -3.21 8.07 17.47
C ALA A 26 -3.50 9.55 17.12
N ARG A 27 -3.57 9.90 15.82
CA ARG A 27 -3.88 11.27 15.40
C ARG A 27 -5.31 11.69 15.73
N LYS A 28 -6.28 10.79 15.57
CA LYS A 28 -7.67 11.03 15.98
C LYS A 28 -7.77 11.25 17.51
N ALA A 29 -7.13 10.40 18.30
CA ALA A 29 -7.13 10.55 19.75
C ALA A 29 -6.54 11.89 20.19
N ARG A 30 -5.45 12.32 19.55
CA ARG A 30 -4.86 13.65 19.80
C ARG A 30 -5.81 14.78 19.47
N ALA A 31 -6.45 14.75 18.29
CA ALA A 31 -7.39 15.77 17.86
C ALA A 31 -8.59 15.92 18.80
N ILE A 32 -9.09 14.80 19.33
CA ILE A 32 -10.16 14.78 20.33
C ILE A 32 -9.67 15.39 21.65
N LYS A 33 -8.49 14.99 22.11
CA LYS A 33 -7.92 15.46 23.38
C LYS A 33 -7.63 16.97 23.36
N THR A 34 -7.20 17.51 22.21
CA THR A 34 -6.90 18.95 22.06
C THR A 34 -8.14 19.79 21.73
N GLY A 35 -9.30 19.19 21.55
CA GLY A 35 -10.53 19.89 21.21
C GLY A 35 -10.61 20.42 19.77
N GLU A 36 -9.75 19.95 18.87
CA GLU A 36 -9.73 20.37 17.47
C GLU A 36 -10.90 19.84 16.64
N VAL A 37 -11.68 18.91 17.18
CA VAL A 37 -12.76 18.25 16.47
C VAL A 37 -13.94 17.95 17.40
N ASP A 38 -15.16 18.13 16.88
CA ASP A 38 -16.40 17.62 17.49
C ASP A 38 -16.65 16.20 16.97
N ARG A 39 -16.54 15.20 17.87
CA ARG A 39 -16.69 13.77 17.53
C ARG A 39 -18.04 13.44 16.90
N LYS A 40 -19.13 14.06 17.36
CA LYS A 40 -20.48 13.77 16.87
C LYS A 40 -20.63 14.23 15.42
N GLN A 41 -20.15 15.43 15.09
CA GLN A 41 -20.18 15.96 13.74
C GLN A 41 -19.18 15.21 12.82
N ALA A 42 -17.97 14.94 13.29
CA ALA A 42 -16.94 14.24 12.53
C ALA A 42 -17.30 12.77 12.23
N ALA A 43 -18.16 12.14 13.04
CA ALA A 43 -18.67 10.81 12.77
C ALA A 43 -19.46 10.71 11.45
N LEU A 44 -20.07 11.82 11.03
CA LEU A 44 -20.86 11.90 9.81
C LEU A 44 -20.12 12.57 8.64
N ASN A 45 -19.01 13.28 8.92
CA ASN A 45 -18.26 14.01 7.91
C ASN A 45 -16.76 13.96 8.21
N ASN A 46 -16.04 13.15 7.43
CA ASN A 46 -14.58 12.99 7.55
C ASN A 46 -13.79 14.28 7.31
N ARG A 47 -14.36 15.26 6.61
CA ARG A 47 -13.70 16.55 6.32
C ARG A 47 -13.57 17.44 7.54
N LEU A 48 -14.27 17.13 8.63
CA LEU A 48 -14.21 17.90 9.87
C LEU A 48 -12.99 17.50 10.75
N TRP A 49 -12.29 16.41 10.41
CA TRP A 49 -11.04 16.07 11.04
C TRP A 49 -9.92 17.03 10.64
N PRO A 50 -8.89 17.24 11.49
CA PRO A 50 -7.72 18.00 11.12
C PRO A 50 -7.01 17.42 9.88
N GLU A 51 -6.26 18.25 9.17
CA GLU A 51 -5.59 17.88 7.92
C GLU A 51 -4.66 16.66 8.10
N ASP A 52 -3.94 16.57 9.21
CA ASP A 52 -3.04 15.46 9.51
C ASP A 52 -3.77 14.11 9.67
N VAL A 53 -5.01 14.14 10.15
CA VAL A 53 -5.90 12.97 10.21
C VAL A 53 -6.39 12.61 8.81
N ILE A 54 -6.82 13.59 8.02
CA ILE A 54 -7.30 13.37 6.65
C ILE A 54 -6.21 12.75 5.78
N LYS A 55 -4.97 13.19 5.89
CA LYS A 55 -3.82 12.61 5.16
C LYS A 55 -3.68 11.12 5.41
N VAL A 56 -3.76 10.69 6.65
CA VAL A 56 -3.66 9.25 6.99
C VAL A 56 -4.87 8.48 6.51
N SER A 57 -6.06 9.02 6.66
CA SER A 57 -7.30 8.41 6.17
C SER A 57 -7.24 8.19 4.64
N ASN A 58 -6.77 9.18 3.89
CA ASN A 58 -6.58 9.06 2.45
C ASN A 58 -5.49 8.05 2.09
N ASN A 59 -4.42 7.96 2.88
CA ASN A 59 -3.40 6.94 2.67
C ASN A 59 -3.95 5.53 2.88
N ILE A 60 -4.78 5.32 3.90
CA ILE A 60 -5.43 4.03 4.11
C ILE A 60 -6.33 3.67 2.93
N ALA A 61 -7.11 4.61 2.39
CA ALA A 61 -7.89 4.36 1.18
C ALA A 61 -7.01 3.87 0.02
N ASN A 62 -5.85 4.50 -0.19
CA ASN A 62 -4.86 4.06 -1.19
C ASN A 62 -4.29 2.66 -0.93
N GLN A 63 -4.23 2.19 0.32
CA GLN A 63 -3.78 0.83 0.63
C GLN A 63 -4.75 -0.24 0.13
N PHE A 64 -6.02 0.10 -0.07
CA PHE A 64 -7.05 -0.80 -0.58
C PHE A 64 -7.34 -0.63 -2.08
N GLU A 65 -6.53 0.14 -2.79
CA GLU A 65 -6.58 0.32 -4.24
C GLU A 65 -5.51 -0.53 -4.92
N VAL A 66 -4.42 0.08 -5.35
CA VAL A 66 -3.33 -0.58 -6.10
C VAL A 66 -2.68 -1.75 -5.34
N PRO A 67 -2.44 -1.70 -4.02
CA PRO A 67 -1.90 -2.83 -3.28
C PRO A 67 -2.75 -4.11 -3.34
N VAL A 68 -4.06 -4.01 -3.56
CA VAL A 68 -4.91 -5.20 -3.75
C VAL A 68 -4.49 -5.98 -5.00
N LEU A 69 -4.16 -5.28 -6.08
CA LEU A 69 -3.63 -5.91 -7.31
C LEU A 69 -2.29 -6.58 -7.06
N PHE A 70 -1.45 -5.98 -6.23
CA PHE A 70 -0.18 -6.57 -5.80
C PHE A 70 -0.38 -7.89 -5.07
N TYR A 71 -1.32 -7.96 -4.12
CA TYR A 71 -1.63 -9.20 -3.41
C TYR A 71 -2.10 -10.28 -4.38
N VAL A 72 -2.99 -9.94 -5.30
CA VAL A 72 -3.48 -10.89 -6.30
C VAL A 72 -2.35 -11.43 -7.16
N LEU A 73 -1.48 -10.58 -7.69
CA LEU A 73 -0.35 -11.00 -8.53
C LEU A 73 0.66 -11.88 -7.78
N CYS A 74 0.97 -11.53 -6.52
CA CYS A 74 1.83 -12.37 -5.69
C CYS A 74 1.22 -13.75 -5.43
N LEU A 75 -0.08 -13.81 -5.13
CA LEU A 75 -0.78 -15.08 -4.90
C LEU A 75 -0.91 -15.91 -6.19
N VAL A 76 -1.13 -15.28 -7.33
CA VAL A 76 -1.15 -15.97 -8.64
C VAL A 76 0.21 -16.59 -8.93
N LEU A 77 1.31 -15.83 -8.82
CA LEU A 77 2.67 -16.35 -9.01
C LEU A 77 3.01 -17.47 -8.02
N TYR A 78 2.59 -17.30 -6.76
CA TYR A 78 2.75 -18.32 -5.73
C TYR A 78 1.99 -19.61 -6.07
N GLY A 79 0.70 -19.49 -6.42
CA GLY A 79 -0.17 -20.63 -6.74
C GLY A 79 0.29 -21.41 -7.99
N MET A 80 0.90 -20.73 -8.96
CA MET A 80 1.52 -21.37 -10.12
C MET A 80 2.90 -21.98 -9.83
N ASN A 81 3.42 -21.82 -8.61
CA ASN A 81 4.80 -22.17 -8.27
C ASN A 81 5.85 -21.50 -9.19
N ALA A 82 5.52 -20.29 -9.66
CA ALA A 82 6.26 -19.54 -10.69
C ALA A 82 7.11 -18.40 -10.12
N VAL A 83 7.36 -18.41 -8.80
CA VAL A 83 8.15 -17.39 -8.13
C VAL A 83 9.62 -17.57 -8.45
N GLY A 84 10.18 -16.67 -9.25
CA GLY A 84 11.60 -16.57 -9.54
C GLY A 84 12.21 -15.30 -8.94
N VAL A 85 13.52 -15.10 -9.13
CA VAL A 85 14.24 -13.92 -8.63
C VAL A 85 13.59 -12.62 -9.13
N VAL A 86 13.19 -12.56 -10.39
CA VAL A 86 12.55 -11.37 -10.98
C VAL A 86 11.24 -11.05 -10.25
N ALA A 87 10.39 -12.04 -10.01
CA ALA A 87 9.13 -11.85 -9.27
C ALA A 87 9.38 -11.30 -7.87
N LEU A 88 10.37 -11.87 -7.18
CA LEU A 88 10.71 -11.46 -5.82
C LEU A 88 11.27 -10.03 -5.77
N VAL A 89 12.15 -9.67 -6.70
CA VAL A 89 12.69 -8.30 -6.80
C VAL A 89 11.58 -7.30 -7.08
N LEU A 90 10.69 -7.58 -8.03
CA LEU A 90 9.55 -6.72 -8.34
C LEU A 90 8.63 -6.55 -7.13
N ALA A 91 8.35 -7.63 -6.40
CA ALA A 91 7.51 -7.59 -5.21
C ALA A 91 8.12 -6.71 -4.09
N TRP A 92 9.42 -6.81 -3.84
CA TRP A 92 10.10 -5.94 -2.87
C TRP A 92 10.19 -4.49 -3.32
N LEU A 93 10.42 -4.23 -4.61
CA LEU A 93 10.41 -2.87 -5.16
C LEU A 93 9.03 -2.23 -5.01
N PHE A 94 7.96 -2.99 -5.25
CA PHE A 94 6.61 -2.51 -5.00
C PHE A 94 6.40 -2.15 -3.54
N ALA A 95 6.67 -3.07 -2.62
CA ALA A 95 6.51 -2.83 -1.18
C ALA A 95 7.32 -1.61 -0.73
N ALA A 96 8.60 -1.50 -1.11
CA ALA A 96 9.45 -0.36 -0.78
C ALA A 96 8.87 0.96 -1.32
N SER A 97 8.36 0.97 -2.55
CA SER A 97 7.72 2.16 -3.13
C SER A 97 6.48 2.58 -2.35
N ARG A 98 5.73 1.63 -1.79
CA ARG A 98 4.53 1.91 -0.98
C ARG A 98 4.88 2.46 0.40
N PHE A 99 5.94 1.98 1.03
CA PHE A 99 6.46 2.59 2.27
C PHE A 99 6.88 4.04 2.03
N ALA A 100 7.65 4.31 0.96
CA ALA A 100 8.06 5.66 0.59
C ALA A 100 6.85 6.55 0.27
N HIS A 101 5.88 6.05 -0.49
CA HIS A 101 4.64 6.76 -0.81
C HIS A 101 3.84 7.11 0.44
N ALA A 102 3.66 6.16 1.36
CA ALA A 102 2.95 6.39 2.62
C ALA A 102 3.66 7.44 3.48
N TYR A 103 4.98 7.36 3.60
CA TYR A 103 5.77 8.33 4.35
C TYR A 103 5.57 9.76 3.84
N VAL A 104 5.64 9.97 2.53
CA VAL A 104 5.39 11.28 1.90
C VAL A 104 3.93 11.70 2.10
N HIS A 105 2.99 10.79 1.90
CA HIS A 105 1.55 11.09 1.93
C HIS A 105 1.07 11.57 3.31
N ILE A 106 1.54 10.93 4.38
CA ILE A 106 1.13 11.29 5.74
C ILE A 106 1.95 12.42 6.35
N GLY A 107 3.08 12.77 5.75
CA GLY A 107 3.99 13.84 6.15
C GLY A 107 3.78 15.11 5.34
N SER A 108 4.75 15.44 4.50
CA SER A 108 4.73 16.63 3.65
C SER A 108 3.57 16.68 2.66
N ASN A 109 3.06 15.51 2.27
CA ASN A 109 2.04 15.35 1.22
C ASN A 109 2.44 16.03 -0.12
N TYR A 110 3.75 16.07 -0.42
CA TYR A 110 4.25 16.70 -1.64
C TYR A 110 3.83 15.89 -2.87
N VAL A 111 2.83 16.41 -3.57
CA VAL A 111 2.10 15.71 -4.64
C VAL A 111 3.01 15.20 -5.77
N PRO A 112 4.02 15.97 -6.29
CA PRO A 112 4.87 15.47 -7.38
C PRO A 112 5.64 14.19 -7.01
N VAL A 113 6.20 14.11 -5.81
CA VAL A 113 6.93 12.90 -5.34
C VAL A 113 5.96 11.76 -5.11
N ARG A 114 4.83 12.04 -4.47
CA ARG A 114 3.77 11.05 -4.23
C ARG A 114 3.26 10.44 -5.54
N LEU A 115 3.02 11.27 -6.56
CA LEU A 115 2.60 10.82 -7.89
C LEU A 115 3.64 9.93 -8.56
N ARG A 116 4.93 10.32 -8.52
CA ARG A 116 6.03 9.53 -9.10
C ARG A 116 6.14 8.15 -8.44
N LEU A 117 6.05 8.09 -7.12
CA LEU A 117 6.08 6.82 -6.37
C LEU A 117 4.86 5.94 -6.70
N PHE A 118 3.70 6.55 -6.86
CA PHE A 118 2.48 5.85 -7.29
C PHE A 118 2.64 5.25 -8.70
N LEU A 119 3.08 6.06 -9.67
CA LEU A 119 3.31 5.60 -11.05
C LEU A 119 4.38 4.51 -11.12
N PHE A 120 5.46 4.64 -10.34
CA PHE A 120 6.48 3.60 -10.24
C PHE A 120 5.88 2.27 -9.75
N GLY A 121 5.05 2.30 -8.71
CA GLY A 121 4.32 1.13 -8.23
C GLY A 121 3.43 0.51 -9.32
N CYS A 122 2.70 1.32 -10.08
CA CYS A 122 1.87 0.85 -11.19
C CYS A 122 2.70 0.18 -12.29
N LEU A 123 3.86 0.73 -12.64
CA LEU A 123 4.77 0.12 -13.63
C LEU A 123 5.28 -1.24 -13.15
N ILE A 124 5.61 -1.37 -11.86
CA ILE A 124 6.00 -2.66 -11.28
C ILE A 124 4.86 -3.68 -11.41
N LEU A 125 3.62 -3.28 -11.11
CA LEU A 125 2.47 -4.19 -11.24
C LEU A 125 2.22 -4.61 -12.69
N ILE A 126 2.42 -3.72 -13.65
CA ILE A 126 2.35 -4.08 -15.08
C ILE A 126 3.43 -5.13 -15.41
N ALA A 127 4.66 -4.93 -14.93
CA ALA A 127 5.73 -5.91 -15.12
C ALA A 127 5.41 -7.27 -14.49
N MET A 128 4.84 -7.26 -13.27
CA MET A 128 4.40 -8.49 -12.59
C MET A 128 3.25 -9.18 -13.33
N LEU A 129 2.30 -8.42 -13.87
CA LEU A 129 1.20 -8.96 -14.68
C LEU A 129 1.73 -9.65 -15.95
N LEU A 130 2.64 -8.99 -16.68
CA LEU A 130 3.25 -9.56 -17.87
C LEU A 130 4.07 -10.81 -17.54
N LEU A 131 4.79 -10.79 -16.42
CA LEU A 131 5.54 -11.96 -15.95
C LEU A 131 4.60 -13.13 -15.62
N ALA A 132 3.50 -12.86 -14.92
CA ALA A 132 2.52 -13.88 -14.57
C ALA A 132 1.85 -14.48 -15.82
N ALA A 133 1.47 -13.64 -16.78
CA ALA A 133 0.88 -14.08 -18.04
C ALA A 133 1.87 -14.92 -18.86
N TRP A 134 3.13 -14.50 -18.95
CA TRP A 134 4.17 -15.27 -19.63
C TRP A 134 4.40 -16.63 -18.97
N LYS A 135 4.50 -16.65 -17.64
CA LYS A 135 4.66 -17.91 -16.88
C LYS A 135 3.48 -18.84 -17.12
N LEU A 136 2.25 -18.33 -17.06
CA LEU A 136 1.04 -19.13 -17.31
C LEU A 136 1.07 -19.74 -18.72
N ALA A 137 1.44 -18.96 -19.73
CA ALA A 137 1.52 -19.42 -21.13
C ALA A 137 2.63 -20.48 -21.35
N THR A 138 3.66 -20.49 -20.51
CA THR A 138 4.79 -21.43 -20.63
C THR A 138 4.69 -22.66 -19.73
N LEU A 139 3.74 -22.68 -18.79
CA LEU A 139 3.46 -23.83 -17.92
C LEU A 139 2.57 -24.90 -18.59
N GLY A 140 1.93 -24.56 -19.70
CA GLY A 140 1.12 -25.48 -20.52
C GLY A 140 1.94 -26.07 -21.66
#